data_4be60b509f02d0b3011950c77389dc6e
#
_entry.id   4be60b509f02d0b3011950c77389dc6e
#
_cell.length_a   1.000
_cell.length_b   1.000
_cell.length_c   1.000
_cell.angle_alpha   90.00
_cell.angle_beta   90.00
_cell.angle_gamma   90.00
#
_symmetry.space_group_name_H-M   'P 1'
#
loop_
_entity.id
_entity.type
_entity.pdbx_description
1 polymer ?
#
loop_
_entity_poly.entity_id
_entity_poly.type
_entity_poly.pdbx_seq_one_letter_code
_entity_poly.pdbx_strand_id
1 'polypeptide(L)'
;MIGAIRGFSLEHYVTLFTTKELLHMIGGTLLLAVTVAFLSTLLGTIGAIGSFYAGKKSGQCINFLNQIPIANAEVVTGFSICVLMIVLFGVDKDTYLPLLVGQTVLCAPFAYLSVLPKLKQMDPNLYEAALDLGCNHRQALWRVIVREIMPGITSGFMLSVTLSLDDYFITTYTKPAVFDTISTYVVNATKGARTEIKTALWALSAVIFLVVVLVVIGMNMKAGRRQKR
;
A
#
# COMPACT_ATOMS: atom_id res chain seq x y z
N MET A 1 3.35 -29.27 20.34
CA MET A 1 3.74 -30.40 19.47
C MET A 1 3.66 -29.94 18.04
N ILE A 2 4.77 -29.88 17.35
CA ILE A 2 4.86 -29.61 15.91
C ILE A 2 4.30 -30.86 15.23
N GLY A 3 3.15 -30.72 14.55
CA GLY A 3 2.45 -31.83 13.95
C GLY A 3 3.33 -32.53 12.91
N ALA A 4 3.36 -33.84 12.95
CA ALA A 4 4.01 -34.67 11.93
C ALA A 4 3.39 -34.38 10.56
N ILE A 5 4.22 -34.20 9.55
CA ILE A 5 3.80 -34.03 8.14
C ILE A 5 3.12 -35.33 7.71
N ARG A 6 1.80 -35.34 7.71
CA ARG A 6 0.97 -36.46 7.23
C ARG A 6 0.52 -36.14 5.79
N GLY A 7 1.40 -36.24 4.83
CA GLY A 7 1.05 -36.15 3.41
C GLY A 7 0.64 -34.74 2.92
N PHE A 8 0.74 -34.53 1.62
CA PHE A 8 0.29 -33.32 0.95
C PHE A 8 -1.24 -33.43 0.72
N SER A 9 -2.06 -32.65 1.43
CA SER A 9 -3.51 -32.64 1.26
C SER A 9 -3.96 -31.34 0.59
N LEU A 10 -4.68 -31.46 -0.51
CA LEU A 10 -5.31 -30.33 -1.21
C LEU A 10 -6.65 -29.92 -0.55
N GLU A 11 -7.13 -30.68 0.41
CA GLU A 11 -8.42 -30.50 1.06
C GLU A 11 -8.56 -29.12 1.72
N HIS A 12 -7.49 -28.60 2.31
CA HIS A 12 -7.44 -27.26 2.90
C HIS A 12 -7.54 -26.15 1.86
N TYR A 13 -7.03 -26.37 0.66
CA TYR A 13 -7.17 -25.42 -0.45
C TYR A 13 -8.59 -25.40 -1.01
N VAL A 14 -9.23 -26.57 -1.11
CA VAL A 14 -10.65 -26.69 -1.51
C VAL A 14 -11.53 -25.97 -0.51
N THR A 15 -11.33 -26.18 0.79
CA THR A 15 -12.08 -25.51 1.87
C THR A 15 -11.91 -24.00 1.80
N LEU A 16 -10.72 -23.51 1.48
CA LEU A 16 -10.41 -22.10 1.34
C LEU A 16 -11.24 -21.41 0.25
N PHE A 17 -11.41 -22.07 -0.90
CA PHE A 17 -12.18 -21.53 -2.03
C PHE A 17 -13.69 -21.81 -1.94
N THR A 18 -14.11 -22.69 -1.05
CA THR A 18 -15.51 -23.06 -0.89
C THR A 18 -16.21 -22.23 0.21
N THR A 19 -15.45 -21.66 1.16
CA THR A 19 -16.00 -20.89 2.28
C THR A 19 -16.27 -19.45 1.82
N LYS A 20 -17.54 -19.08 1.69
CA LYS A 20 -17.98 -17.73 1.24
C LYS A 20 -17.44 -16.60 2.12
N GLU A 21 -17.30 -16.81 3.42
CA GLU A 21 -16.73 -15.82 4.35
C GLU A 21 -15.28 -15.48 4.03
N LEU A 22 -14.46 -16.49 3.71
CA LEU A 22 -13.06 -16.28 3.34
C LEU A 22 -12.93 -15.57 2.00
N LEU A 23 -13.75 -15.91 1.01
CA LEU A 23 -13.76 -15.23 -0.29
C LEU A 23 -14.17 -13.75 -0.14
N HIS A 24 -15.17 -13.47 0.69
CA HIS A 24 -15.60 -12.08 0.95
C HIS A 24 -14.49 -11.27 1.65
N MET A 25 -13.80 -11.89 2.61
CA MET A 25 -12.68 -11.28 3.31
C MET A 25 -11.49 -11.01 2.36
N ILE A 26 -11.14 -11.98 1.50
CA ILE A 26 -10.09 -11.81 0.49
C ILE A 26 -10.44 -10.66 -0.46
N GLY A 27 -11.67 -10.64 -0.98
CA GLY A 27 -12.16 -9.58 -1.87
C GLY A 27 -12.13 -8.22 -1.20
N GLY A 28 -12.60 -8.11 0.05
CA GLY A 28 -12.56 -6.89 0.84
C GLY A 28 -11.14 -6.38 1.09
N THR A 29 -10.21 -7.28 1.41
CA THR A 29 -8.79 -6.94 1.63
C THR A 29 -8.13 -6.43 0.34
N LEU A 30 -8.38 -7.08 -0.80
CA LEU A 30 -7.84 -6.66 -2.09
C LEU A 30 -8.39 -5.30 -2.51
N LEU A 31 -9.69 -5.07 -2.34
CA LEU A 31 -10.32 -3.80 -2.65
C LEU A 31 -9.76 -2.68 -1.76
N LEU A 32 -9.61 -2.94 -0.46
CA LEU A 32 -8.97 -2.02 0.48
C LEU A 32 -7.55 -1.69 0.03
N ALA A 33 -6.72 -2.70 -0.26
CA ALA A 33 -5.33 -2.51 -0.67
C ALA A 33 -5.20 -1.67 -1.94
N VAL A 34 -6.04 -1.92 -2.95
CA VAL A 34 -6.04 -1.13 -4.19
C VAL A 34 -6.48 0.32 -3.93
N THR A 35 -7.49 0.52 -3.10
CA THR A 35 -8.00 1.85 -2.76
C THR A 35 -6.94 2.66 -1.99
N VAL A 36 -6.32 2.05 -0.97
CA VAL A 36 -5.23 2.66 -0.20
C VAL A 36 -4.03 2.96 -1.09
N ALA A 37 -3.63 2.01 -1.94
CA ALA A 37 -2.52 2.21 -2.87
C ALA A 37 -2.77 3.35 -3.86
N PHE A 38 -3.99 3.50 -4.34
CA PHE A 38 -4.37 4.62 -5.20
C PHE A 38 -4.26 5.96 -4.47
N LEU A 39 -4.85 6.06 -3.27
CA LEU A 39 -4.82 7.29 -2.46
C LEU A 39 -3.39 7.66 -2.03
N SER A 40 -2.62 6.69 -1.54
CA SER A 40 -1.25 6.90 -1.08
C SER A 40 -0.31 7.28 -2.23
N THR A 41 -0.47 6.65 -3.41
CA THR A 41 0.33 6.98 -4.59
C THR A 41 -0.01 8.37 -5.12
N LEU A 42 -1.28 8.74 -5.11
CA LEU A 42 -1.72 10.09 -5.49
C LEU A 42 -1.08 11.14 -4.57
N LEU A 43 -1.22 10.97 -3.25
CA LEU A 43 -0.65 11.89 -2.25
C LEU A 43 0.88 11.91 -2.30
N GLY A 44 1.52 10.75 -2.38
CA GLY A 44 2.97 10.62 -2.49
C GLY A 44 3.52 11.28 -3.76
N THR A 45 2.83 11.13 -4.90
CA THR A 45 3.22 11.77 -6.17
C THR A 45 3.07 13.29 -6.10
N ILE A 46 1.95 13.79 -5.58
CA ILE A 46 1.73 15.23 -5.39
C ILE A 46 2.79 15.81 -4.45
N GLY A 47 3.05 15.12 -3.33
CA GLY A 47 4.10 15.51 -2.38
C GLY A 47 5.49 15.52 -2.99
N ALA A 48 5.84 14.53 -3.82
CA ALA A 48 7.13 14.44 -4.49
C ALA A 48 7.32 15.56 -5.53
N ILE A 49 6.32 15.82 -6.36
CA ILE A 49 6.33 16.93 -7.33
C ILE A 49 6.40 18.27 -6.58
N GLY A 50 5.58 18.46 -5.55
CA GLY A 50 5.61 19.66 -4.72
C GLY A 50 6.96 19.90 -4.07
N SER A 51 7.57 18.85 -3.49
CA SER A 51 8.90 18.92 -2.89
C SER A 51 10.01 19.23 -3.91
N PHE A 52 9.88 18.72 -5.14
CA PHE A 52 10.88 18.91 -6.19
C PHE A 52 10.89 20.36 -6.74
N TYR A 53 9.70 20.93 -6.98
CA TYR A 53 9.56 22.28 -7.52
C TYR A 53 9.47 23.38 -6.44
N ALA A 54 9.30 23.01 -5.17
CA ALA A 54 9.30 23.97 -4.08
C ALA A 54 10.70 24.51 -3.79
N GLY A 55 10.77 25.72 -3.25
CA GLY A 55 12.02 26.27 -2.79
C GLY A 55 12.70 25.40 -1.73
N LYS A 56 14.01 25.50 -1.58
CA LYS A 56 14.87 24.64 -0.74
C LYS A 56 14.32 24.41 0.68
N LYS A 57 13.79 25.44 1.33
CA LYS A 57 13.22 25.32 2.69
C LYS A 57 11.91 24.51 2.69
N SER A 58 11.00 24.77 1.76
CA SER A 58 9.72 24.06 1.66
C SER A 58 9.92 22.59 1.26
N GLY A 59 10.84 22.31 0.32
CA GLY A 59 11.18 20.96 -0.05
C GLY A 59 11.77 20.15 1.11
N GLN A 60 12.63 20.76 1.94
CA GLN A 60 13.16 20.12 3.14
C GLN A 60 12.05 19.84 4.17
N CYS A 61 11.11 20.77 4.36
CA CYS A 61 9.98 20.59 5.27
C CYS A 61 9.09 19.41 4.82
N ILE A 62 8.74 19.34 3.53
CA ILE A 62 7.94 18.23 2.99
C ILE A 62 8.68 16.89 3.18
N ASN A 63 9.97 16.84 2.89
CA ASN A 63 10.80 15.65 3.12
C ASN A 63 10.79 15.22 4.58
N PHE A 64 10.95 16.17 5.51
CA PHE A 64 10.94 15.89 6.94
C PHE A 64 9.57 15.35 7.39
N LEU A 65 8.47 16.02 7.02
CA LEU A 65 7.11 15.57 7.34
C LEU A 65 6.82 14.16 6.80
N ASN A 66 7.33 13.85 5.61
CA ASN A 66 7.16 12.54 5.00
C ASN A 66 7.94 11.42 5.71
N GLN A 67 9.00 11.76 6.44
CA GLN A 67 9.80 10.78 7.20
C GLN A 67 9.19 10.46 8.57
N ILE A 68 8.32 11.30 9.11
CA ILE A 68 7.72 11.11 10.44
C ILE A 68 6.99 9.77 10.55
N PRO A 69 6.07 9.39 9.63
CA PRO A 69 5.38 8.11 9.73
C PRO A 69 6.31 6.89 9.60
N ILE A 70 7.41 7.01 8.83
CA ILE A 70 8.38 5.93 8.66
C ILE A 70 9.20 5.70 9.93
N ALA A 71 9.55 6.79 10.63
CA ALA A 71 10.35 6.72 11.85
C ALA A 71 9.55 6.29 13.08
N ASN A 72 8.22 6.45 13.03
CA ASN A 72 7.35 6.12 14.15
C ASN A 72 6.93 4.64 14.13
N ALA A 73 6.71 4.06 15.30
CA ALA A 73 6.21 2.68 15.38
C ALA A 73 4.76 2.60 14.82
N GLU A 74 4.50 1.60 13.99
CA GLU A 74 3.20 1.38 13.34
C GLU A 74 2.05 1.32 14.35
N VAL A 75 2.27 0.65 15.49
CA VAL A 75 1.30 0.54 16.59
C VAL A 75 0.89 1.92 17.12
N VAL A 76 1.89 2.78 17.35
CA VAL A 76 1.66 4.15 17.87
C VAL A 76 0.94 4.99 16.83
N THR A 77 1.36 4.88 15.58
CA THR A 77 0.72 5.60 14.45
C THR A 77 -0.74 5.16 14.28
N GLY A 78 -1.03 3.86 14.26
CA GLY A 78 -2.38 3.33 14.11
C GLY A 78 -3.30 3.76 15.26
N PHE A 79 -2.83 3.62 16.50
CA PHE A 79 -3.58 4.04 17.67
C PHE A 79 -3.84 5.55 17.68
N SER A 80 -2.82 6.36 17.39
CA SER A 80 -2.93 7.82 17.35
C SER A 80 -3.92 8.29 16.30
N ILE A 81 -3.90 7.70 15.10
CA ILE A 81 -4.86 8.02 14.03
C ILE A 81 -6.28 7.63 14.43
N CYS A 82 -6.45 6.45 15.05
CA CYS A 82 -7.77 6.03 15.55
C CYS A 82 -8.33 7.02 16.57
N VAL A 83 -7.54 7.39 17.57
CA VAL A 83 -7.96 8.36 18.61
C VAL A 83 -8.23 9.74 18.00
N LEU A 84 -7.37 10.20 17.08
CA LEU A 84 -7.53 11.48 16.41
C LEU A 84 -8.82 11.54 15.59
N MET A 85 -9.14 10.48 14.84
CA MET A 85 -10.37 10.40 14.06
C MET A 85 -11.62 10.39 14.93
N ILE A 86 -11.60 9.65 16.04
CA ILE A 86 -12.76 9.57 16.94
C ILE A 86 -12.92 10.84 17.74
N VAL A 87 -11.85 11.34 18.40
CA VAL A 87 -11.94 12.44 19.37
C VAL A 87 -12.00 13.79 18.68
N LEU A 88 -11.19 14.02 17.65
CA LEU A 88 -11.09 15.34 17.01
C LEU A 88 -12.12 15.51 15.88
N PHE A 89 -12.34 14.47 15.08
CA PHE A 89 -13.26 14.52 13.94
C PHE A 89 -14.65 13.93 14.23
N GLY A 90 -14.85 13.31 15.41
CA GLY A 90 -16.14 12.72 15.78
C GLY A 90 -16.56 11.54 14.88
N VAL A 91 -15.60 10.91 14.20
CA VAL A 91 -15.87 9.80 13.28
C VAL A 91 -16.17 8.54 14.10
N ASP A 92 -17.25 7.85 13.77
CA ASP A 92 -17.60 6.60 14.41
C ASP A 92 -16.52 5.54 14.13
N LYS A 93 -16.11 4.80 15.18
CA LYS A 93 -15.10 3.74 15.09
C LYS A 93 -15.48 2.64 14.10
N ASP A 94 -16.78 2.39 13.91
CA ASP A 94 -17.28 1.35 13.00
C ASP A 94 -17.28 1.78 11.51
N THR A 95 -16.74 2.96 11.21
CA THR A 95 -16.57 3.44 9.85
C THR A 95 -15.23 2.96 9.27
N TYR A 96 -15.19 2.77 7.94
CA TYR A 96 -13.94 2.43 7.22
C TYR A 96 -12.95 3.60 7.11
N LEU A 97 -13.35 4.81 7.50
CA LEU A 97 -12.55 6.03 7.31
C LEU A 97 -11.25 6.01 8.11
N PRO A 98 -11.23 5.64 9.42
CA PRO A 98 -9.98 5.53 10.18
C PRO A 98 -9.01 4.52 9.59
N LEU A 99 -9.53 3.40 9.05
CA LEU A 99 -8.75 2.37 8.39
C LEU A 99 -8.09 2.89 7.10
N LEU A 100 -8.87 3.53 6.23
CA LEU A 100 -8.37 4.12 4.98
C LEU A 100 -7.31 5.19 5.24
N VAL A 101 -7.57 6.10 6.19
CA VAL A 101 -6.62 7.15 6.55
C VAL A 101 -5.35 6.55 7.17
N GLY A 102 -5.49 5.61 8.09
CA GLY A 102 -4.37 4.97 8.77
C GLY A 102 -3.41 4.29 7.80
N GLN A 103 -3.94 3.43 6.93
CA GLN A 103 -3.12 2.76 5.92
C GLN A 103 -2.58 3.72 4.85
N THR A 104 -3.33 4.76 4.49
CA THR A 104 -2.84 5.77 3.54
C THR A 104 -1.67 6.55 4.12
N VAL A 105 -1.72 6.92 5.39
CA VAL A 105 -0.61 7.61 6.10
C VAL A 105 0.63 6.72 6.18
N LEU A 106 0.47 5.41 6.36
CA LEU A 106 1.59 4.46 6.32
C LEU A 106 2.20 4.37 4.92
N CYS A 107 1.38 4.21 3.89
CA CYS A 107 1.84 3.91 2.53
C CYS A 107 2.33 5.15 1.75
N ALA A 108 1.78 6.34 2.02
CA ALA A 108 2.10 7.57 1.27
C ALA A 108 3.58 7.94 1.28
N PRO A 109 4.33 7.82 2.39
CA PRO A 109 5.78 8.05 2.40
C PRO A 109 6.56 7.14 1.47
N PHE A 110 6.19 5.88 1.36
CA PHE A 110 6.87 4.93 0.48
C PHE A 110 6.58 5.21 -1.00
N ALA A 111 5.35 5.61 -1.32
CA ALA A 111 5.01 6.10 -2.66
C ALA A 111 5.83 7.36 -3.01
N TYR A 112 5.94 8.32 -2.10
CA TYR A 112 6.79 9.51 -2.24
C TYR A 112 8.25 9.15 -2.51
N LEU A 113 8.84 8.25 -1.71
CA LEU A 113 10.23 7.81 -1.86
C LEU A 113 10.47 7.03 -3.17
N SER A 114 9.43 6.43 -3.75
CA SER A 114 9.52 5.77 -5.06
C SER A 114 9.51 6.75 -6.23
N VAL A 115 8.79 7.87 -6.10
CA VAL A 115 8.62 8.90 -7.14
C VAL A 115 9.76 9.92 -7.13
N LEU A 116 10.18 10.39 -5.96
CA LEU A 116 11.17 11.47 -5.81
C LEU A 116 12.51 11.19 -6.53
N PRO A 117 13.11 9.98 -6.49
CA PRO A 117 14.32 9.70 -7.23
C PRO A 117 14.15 9.80 -8.75
N LYS A 118 12.96 9.49 -9.26
CA LYS A 118 12.68 9.62 -10.70
C LYS A 118 12.60 11.08 -11.13
N LEU A 119 12.01 11.95 -10.30
CA LEU A 119 12.06 13.40 -10.53
C LEU A 119 13.48 13.94 -10.51
N LYS A 120 14.33 13.48 -9.61
CA LYS A 120 15.73 13.90 -9.51
C LYS A 120 16.62 13.39 -10.66
N GLN A 121 16.26 12.29 -11.30
CA GLN A 121 16.96 11.71 -12.45
C GLN A 121 16.52 12.32 -13.78
N MET A 122 15.39 13.03 -13.79
CA MET A 122 14.85 13.70 -14.97
C MET A 122 15.69 14.91 -15.34
N ASP A 123 15.82 15.20 -16.65
CA ASP A 123 16.47 16.43 -17.12
C ASP A 123 15.68 17.66 -16.60
N PRO A 124 16.34 18.58 -15.86
CA PRO A 124 15.70 19.76 -15.32
C PRO A 124 15.11 20.69 -16.39
N ASN A 125 15.66 20.68 -17.61
CA ASN A 125 15.20 21.53 -18.71
C ASN A 125 13.95 20.99 -19.42
N LEU A 126 13.53 19.78 -19.12
CA LEU A 126 12.41 19.12 -19.82
C LEU A 126 11.08 19.86 -19.63
N TYR A 127 10.90 20.48 -18.46
CA TYR A 127 9.72 21.29 -18.18
C TYR A 127 9.72 22.62 -18.98
N GLU A 128 10.87 23.33 -19.02
CA GLU A 128 11.01 24.56 -19.76
C GLU A 128 10.91 24.33 -21.27
N ALA A 129 11.53 23.29 -21.80
CA ALA A 129 11.42 22.90 -23.19
C ALA A 129 9.98 22.59 -23.61
N ALA A 130 9.18 22.01 -22.72
CA ALA A 130 7.75 21.77 -22.98
C ALA A 130 6.96 23.09 -23.07
N LEU A 131 7.29 24.09 -22.26
CA LEU A 131 6.67 25.42 -22.32
C LEU A 131 7.09 26.15 -23.61
N ASP A 132 8.33 26.09 -23.99
CA ASP A 132 8.85 26.69 -25.23
C ASP A 132 8.21 26.11 -26.48
N LEU A 133 7.83 24.83 -26.44
CA LEU A 133 7.04 24.15 -27.46
C LEU A 133 5.54 24.49 -27.44
N GLY A 134 5.13 25.47 -26.62
CA GLY A 134 3.75 25.97 -26.56
C GLY A 134 2.81 25.20 -25.62
N CYS A 135 3.32 24.34 -24.75
CA CYS A 135 2.52 23.70 -23.72
C CYS A 135 2.17 24.70 -22.60
N ASN A 136 0.93 24.66 -22.13
CA ASN A 136 0.58 25.33 -20.87
C ASN A 136 1.20 24.58 -19.67
N HIS A 137 1.38 25.24 -18.53
CA HIS A 137 1.93 24.64 -17.28
C HIS A 137 1.26 23.31 -16.89
N ARG A 138 -0.08 23.21 -17.01
CA ARG A 138 -0.80 21.96 -16.75
C ARG A 138 -0.48 20.88 -17.78
N GLN A 139 -0.34 21.23 -19.05
CA GLN A 139 0.00 20.28 -20.11
C GLN A 139 1.43 19.79 -19.99
N ALA A 140 2.37 20.67 -19.68
CA ALA A 140 3.77 20.30 -19.41
C ALA A 140 3.85 19.31 -18.23
N LEU A 141 3.13 19.59 -17.13
CA LEU A 141 3.11 18.69 -15.98
C LEU A 141 2.52 17.31 -16.33
N TRP A 142 1.32 17.26 -16.92
CA TRP A 142 0.63 15.98 -17.15
C TRP A 142 1.15 15.19 -18.34
N ARG A 143 1.55 15.85 -19.43
CA ARG A 143 1.98 15.15 -20.65
C ARG A 143 3.45 14.81 -20.67
N VAL A 144 4.28 15.59 -19.97
CA VAL A 144 5.74 15.42 -19.96
C VAL A 144 6.19 14.88 -18.63
N ILE A 145 6.04 15.63 -17.53
CA ILE A 145 6.59 15.26 -16.23
C ILE A 145 5.98 13.97 -15.68
N VAL A 146 4.64 13.88 -15.60
CA VAL A 146 3.97 12.69 -15.08
C VAL A 146 4.28 11.45 -15.92
N ARG A 147 4.43 11.62 -17.23
CA ARG A 147 4.78 10.51 -18.13
C ARG A 147 6.21 10.02 -17.89
N GLU A 148 7.15 10.92 -17.64
CA GLU A 148 8.55 10.59 -17.34
C GLU A 148 8.70 9.86 -16.00
N ILE A 149 7.98 10.32 -14.98
CA ILE A 149 8.02 9.71 -13.65
C ILE A 149 7.07 8.50 -13.49
N MET A 150 6.34 8.10 -14.54
CA MET A 150 5.39 6.97 -14.50
C MET A 150 6.00 5.67 -13.95
N PRO A 151 7.27 5.29 -14.25
CA PRO A 151 7.90 4.13 -13.63
C PRO A 151 8.00 4.24 -12.10
N GLY A 152 8.23 5.44 -11.57
CA GLY A 152 8.24 5.69 -10.13
C GLY A 152 6.85 5.60 -9.51
N ILE A 153 5.83 6.15 -10.19
CA ILE A 153 4.43 6.08 -9.77
C ILE A 153 3.95 4.63 -9.71
N THR A 154 4.22 3.84 -10.76
CA THR A 154 3.84 2.42 -10.80
C THR A 154 4.56 1.60 -9.73
N SER A 155 5.83 1.87 -9.48
CA SER A 155 6.59 1.22 -8.42
C SER A 155 6.04 1.59 -7.04
N GLY A 156 5.74 2.87 -6.79
CA GLY A 156 5.12 3.35 -5.55
C GLY A 156 3.73 2.74 -5.30
N PHE A 157 2.92 2.64 -6.35
CA PHE A 157 1.60 1.99 -6.27
C PHE A 157 1.70 0.53 -5.83
N MET A 158 2.62 -0.23 -6.43
CA MET A 158 2.78 -1.65 -6.10
C MET A 158 3.36 -1.86 -4.71
N LEU A 159 4.30 -1.02 -4.31
CA LEU A 159 4.82 -1.05 -2.95
C LEU A 159 3.71 -0.76 -1.94
N SER A 160 2.85 0.21 -2.23
CA SER A 160 1.69 0.53 -1.39
C SER A 160 0.67 -0.60 -1.31
N VAL A 161 0.39 -1.31 -2.42
CA VAL A 161 -0.46 -2.53 -2.41
C VAL A 161 0.14 -3.58 -1.48
N THR A 162 1.44 -3.85 -1.61
CA THR A 162 2.11 -4.87 -0.79
C THR A 162 2.07 -4.51 0.69
N LEU A 163 2.39 -3.25 1.04
CA LEU A 163 2.35 -2.77 2.42
C LEU A 163 0.95 -2.84 3.03
N SER A 164 -0.08 -2.46 2.26
CA SER A 164 -1.47 -2.52 2.72
C SER A 164 -1.96 -3.96 2.94
N LEU A 165 -1.52 -4.92 2.11
CA LEU A 165 -1.86 -6.34 2.29
C LEU A 165 -1.22 -6.96 3.52
N ASP A 166 0.01 -6.55 3.85
CA ASP A 166 0.77 -7.09 4.98
C ASP A 166 0.45 -6.39 6.31
N ASP A 167 -0.21 -5.23 6.27
CA ASP A 167 -0.48 -4.45 7.47
C ASP A 167 -1.42 -5.16 8.45
N TYR A 168 -0.88 -5.42 9.63
CA TYR A 168 -1.61 -5.95 10.77
C TYR A 168 -1.88 -4.89 11.85
N PHE A 169 -0.86 -4.08 12.15
CA PHE A 169 -0.89 -3.23 13.33
C PHE A 169 -1.86 -2.06 13.17
N ILE A 170 -1.74 -1.27 12.11
CA ILE A 170 -2.64 -0.14 11.87
C ILE A 170 -4.07 -0.65 11.70
N THR A 171 -4.25 -1.71 10.90
CA THR A 171 -5.55 -2.32 10.67
C THR A 171 -6.22 -2.78 11.96
N THR A 172 -5.49 -3.39 12.88
CA THR A 172 -6.06 -3.89 14.16
C THR A 172 -6.69 -2.77 14.99
N TYR A 173 -6.09 -1.58 15.00
CA TYR A 173 -6.58 -0.44 15.79
C TYR A 173 -7.65 0.38 15.06
N THR A 174 -7.64 0.39 13.74
CA THR A 174 -8.46 1.30 12.93
C THR A 174 -9.63 0.63 12.20
N LYS A 175 -9.66 -0.71 12.13
CA LYS A 175 -10.72 -1.44 11.43
C LYS A 175 -12.05 -1.38 12.17
N PRO A 176 -13.19 -1.41 11.46
CA PRO A 176 -14.51 -1.66 12.04
C PRO A 176 -14.58 -3.04 12.69
N ALA A 177 -15.46 -3.21 13.68
CA ALA A 177 -15.61 -4.48 14.40
C ALA A 177 -16.01 -5.65 13.49
N VAL A 178 -16.80 -5.37 12.45
CA VAL A 178 -17.36 -6.36 11.52
C VAL A 178 -16.40 -6.74 10.38
N PHE A 179 -15.30 -5.98 10.21
CA PHE A 179 -14.38 -6.17 9.11
C PHE A 179 -13.05 -6.77 9.57
N ASP A 180 -12.61 -7.82 8.89
CA ASP A 180 -11.29 -8.40 9.06
C ASP A 180 -10.55 -8.41 7.73
N THR A 181 -9.27 -8.03 7.77
CA THR A 181 -8.35 -8.27 6.66
C THR A 181 -7.72 -9.65 6.80
N ILE A 182 -7.13 -10.15 5.71
CA ILE A 182 -6.43 -11.43 5.72
C ILE A 182 -5.34 -11.44 6.81
N SER A 183 -4.57 -10.36 6.93
CA SER A 183 -3.49 -10.24 7.91
C SER A 183 -4.02 -10.31 9.35
N THR A 184 -5.07 -9.54 9.69
CA THR A 184 -5.67 -9.56 11.04
C THR A 184 -6.32 -10.90 11.35
N TYR A 185 -6.97 -11.51 10.38
CA TYR A 185 -7.63 -12.81 10.54
C TYR A 185 -6.60 -13.93 10.80
N VAL A 186 -5.52 -13.99 10.02
CA VAL A 186 -4.45 -14.98 10.18
C VAL A 186 -3.80 -14.86 11.55
N VAL A 187 -3.44 -13.64 11.98
CA VAL A 187 -2.79 -13.43 13.28
C VAL A 187 -3.72 -13.77 14.44
N ASN A 188 -4.98 -13.34 14.39
CA ASN A 188 -5.96 -13.61 15.43
C ASN A 188 -6.31 -15.10 15.55
N ALA A 189 -6.46 -15.79 14.43
CA ALA A 189 -6.70 -17.23 14.42
C ALA A 189 -5.48 -18.04 14.90
N THR A 190 -4.25 -17.54 14.66
CA THR A 190 -3.03 -18.18 15.18
C THR A 190 -2.93 -18.07 16.70
N LYS A 191 -3.43 -16.98 17.28
CA LYS A 191 -3.50 -16.78 18.74
C LYS A 191 -4.64 -17.56 19.39
N GLY A 192 -5.68 -17.95 18.64
CA GLY A 192 -6.86 -18.69 19.14
C GLY A 192 -6.61 -20.20 19.27
N ALA A 193 -7.42 -20.89 20.10
CA ALA A 193 -7.30 -22.32 20.40
C ALA A 193 -7.88 -23.28 19.33
N ARG A 194 -8.51 -22.79 18.26
CA ARG A 194 -9.18 -23.62 17.25
C ARG A 194 -8.17 -24.19 16.23
N THR A 195 -7.87 -25.48 16.38
CA THR A 195 -6.80 -26.18 15.63
C THR A 195 -7.15 -26.44 14.17
N GLU A 196 -8.41 -26.64 13.82
CA GLU A 196 -8.82 -26.98 12.45
C GLU A 196 -8.69 -25.82 11.46
N ILE A 197 -8.90 -24.59 11.91
CA ILE A 197 -8.77 -23.40 11.09
C ILE A 197 -7.28 -23.03 10.85
N LYS A 198 -6.38 -23.41 11.77
CA LYS A 198 -4.94 -23.05 11.66
C LYS A 198 -4.28 -23.61 10.39
N THR A 199 -4.60 -24.83 10.01
CA THR A 199 -4.01 -25.46 8.81
C THR A 199 -4.51 -24.83 7.51
N ALA A 200 -5.80 -24.46 7.44
CA ALA A 200 -6.35 -23.72 6.31
C ALA A 200 -5.74 -22.31 6.17
N LEU A 201 -5.41 -21.66 7.30
CA LEU A 201 -4.78 -20.35 7.33
C LEU A 201 -3.32 -20.37 6.87
N TRP A 202 -2.58 -21.44 7.16
CA TRP A 202 -1.23 -21.61 6.64
C TRP A 202 -1.25 -21.83 5.12
N ALA A 203 -2.23 -22.57 4.61
CA ALA A 203 -2.46 -22.70 3.18
C ALA A 203 -2.82 -21.35 2.55
N LEU A 204 -3.65 -20.53 3.20
CA LEU A 204 -3.99 -19.18 2.75
C LEU A 204 -2.75 -18.28 2.67
N SER A 205 -1.92 -18.26 3.72
CA SER A 205 -0.68 -17.47 3.75
C SER A 205 0.27 -17.88 2.63
N ALA A 206 0.40 -19.19 2.35
CA ALA A 206 1.22 -19.70 1.25
C ALA A 206 0.69 -19.26 -0.12
N VAL A 207 -0.63 -19.29 -0.34
CA VAL A 207 -1.26 -18.82 -1.58
C VAL A 207 -1.03 -17.32 -1.78
N ILE A 208 -1.23 -16.52 -0.75
CA ILE A 208 -1.02 -15.06 -0.82
C ILE A 208 0.43 -14.75 -1.16
N PHE A 209 1.38 -15.39 -0.45
CA PHE A 209 2.81 -15.23 -0.73
C PHE A 209 3.12 -15.57 -2.20
N LEU A 210 2.59 -16.67 -2.71
CA LEU A 210 2.81 -17.11 -4.09
C LEU A 210 2.19 -16.12 -5.10
N VAL A 211 0.99 -15.61 -4.83
CA VAL A 211 0.32 -14.59 -5.66
C VAL A 211 1.13 -13.29 -5.69
N VAL A 212 1.58 -12.80 -4.52
CA VAL A 212 2.41 -11.58 -4.43
C VAL A 212 3.71 -11.77 -5.22
N VAL A 213 4.40 -12.90 -5.04
CA VAL A 213 5.63 -13.21 -5.79
C VAL A 213 5.37 -13.23 -7.29
N LEU A 214 4.31 -13.87 -7.76
CA LEU A 214 3.96 -13.93 -9.19
C LEU A 214 3.64 -12.54 -9.75
N VAL A 215 2.90 -11.71 -9.01
CA VAL A 215 2.59 -10.33 -9.40
C VAL A 215 3.88 -9.51 -9.52
N VAL A 216 4.76 -9.58 -8.52
CA VAL A 216 6.05 -8.86 -8.52
C VAL A 216 6.94 -9.32 -9.68
N ILE A 217 7.04 -10.63 -9.92
CA ILE A 217 7.82 -11.17 -11.05
C ILE A 217 7.22 -10.70 -12.39
N GLY A 218 5.90 -10.83 -12.56
CA GLY A 218 5.21 -10.44 -13.80
C GLY A 218 5.42 -8.95 -14.13
N MET A 219 5.42 -8.11 -13.12
CA MET A 219 5.65 -6.67 -13.27
C MET A 219 7.11 -6.34 -13.58
N ASN A 220 8.05 -6.99 -12.88
CA ASN A 220 9.48 -6.76 -13.10
C ASN A 220 9.89 -7.21 -14.52
N MET A 221 9.34 -8.30 -15.02
CA MET A 221 9.52 -8.73 -16.41
C MET A 221 8.97 -7.73 -17.43
N LYS A 222 7.84 -7.08 -17.11
CA LYS A 222 7.23 -6.06 -17.98
C LYS A 222 8.01 -4.74 -17.96
N ALA A 223 8.57 -4.36 -16.82
CA ALA A 223 9.44 -3.19 -16.66
C ALA A 223 10.77 -3.38 -17.38
N GLY A 224 11.42 -4.54 -17.28
CA GLY A 224 12.67 -4.86 -17.96
C GLY A 224 12.57 -4.91 -19.50
N ARG A 225 11.39 -5.23 -20.05
CA ARG A 225 11.14 -5.17 -21.50
C ARG A 225 10.98 -3.74 -22.03
N ARG A 226 10.53 -2.79 -21.21
CA ARG A 226 10.42 -1.36 -21.60
C ARG A 226 11.77 -0.64 -21.61
N GLN A 227 12.75 -1.08 -20.84
CA GLN A 227 14.06 -0.48 -20.76
C GLN A 227 15.01 -0.93 -21.91
N LYS A 228 14.63 -1.99 -22.64
CA LYS A 228 15.39 -2.50 -23.81
C LYS A 228 14.86 -2.02 -25.17
N ARG A 229 13.85 -1.17 -25.18
CA ARG A 229 13.34 -0.45 -26.36
C ARG A 229 13.57 1.04 -26.24
#